data_db97e2975d3eb2c09ada6004b61b4913
#
_entry.id   db97e2975d3eb2c09ada6004b61b4913
#
_cell.length_a   1.000
_cell.length_b   1.000
_cell.length_c   1.000
_cell.angle_alpha   90.00
_cell.angle_beta   90.00
_cell.angle_gamma   90.00
#
_symmetry.space_group_name_H-M   'P 1'
#
loop_
_entity.id
_entity.type
_entity.pdbx_description
1 polymer ?
#
loop_
_entity_poly.entity_id
_entity_poly.type
_entity_poly.pdbx_seq_one_letter_code
_entity_poly.pdbx_strand_id
1 'polypeptide(L)'
;MAIAVVLLVCVGMRRELAAALSVGDCVALASVPITWTAVRKARRFSLLLVLSILASGTAYIMSLLAESSFVVEAWARRVTTLSLLAVPCAVAVFVWGARRLGARRAALAVGFGMFLDALPLLQTSSNPWKFGIGAAVTIMVLSLVADQRRLVQIVALLVLSGVFLVSDSRSTLAFLAIILGTVIWQALASWARWHVPTPRRLAISQILVLAVVGIVAMVGVVMASESGTLGEDAQNRTIAQSSSSAGLLLSARPKLGASWALFQNRPWGYGAGVKPRFEDLWVAKQGMAALGYDPENGYVENFMFGGRIELHSGLMDMWAAASIPGGLLLLLIAGMALAAMMRDLGRLKATPWLFFAALTVVQNVFVGPWTVLPAYLPIVLGAAVLQPPLREAAQLGIDDEPSAPPRDEPTDSAVAPAQQE
;
A
#
# COMPACT_ATOMS: atom_id res chain seq x y z
N MET A 1 -23.71 5.86 -11.82
CA MET A 1 -22.28 5.76 -12.15
C MET A 1 -21.52 7.02 -11.80
N ALA A 2 -21.96 8.22 -12.19
CA ALA A 2 -21.26 9.48 -11.90
C ALA A 2 -20.93 9.70 -10.41
N ILE A 3 -21.90 9.50 -9.52
CA ILE A 3 -21.70 9.64 -8.06
C ILE A 3 -20.56 8.72 -7.57
N ALA A 4 -20.47 7.49 -8.08
CA ALA A 4 -19.42 6.56 -7.67
C ALA A 4 -18.02 7.07 -8.09
N VAL A 5 -17.90 7.63 -9.29
CA VAL A 5 -16.64 8.24 -9.75
C VAL A 5 -16.27 9.42 -8.86
N VAL A 6 -17.21 10.34 -8.62
CA VAL A 6 -16.95 11.53 -7.77
C VAL A 6 -16.49 11.12 -6.36
N LEU A 7 -17.21 10.20 -5.70
CA LEU A 7 -16.82 9.74 -4.36
C LEU A 7 -15.43 9.10 -4.34
N LEU A 8 -15.10 8.28 -5.36
CA LEU A 8 -13.78 7.63 -5.46
C LEU A 8 -12.66 8.64 -5.71
N VAL A 9 -12.89 9.63 -6.59
CA VAL A 9 -11.94 10.73 -6.82
C VAL A 9 -11.71 11.50 -5.52
N CYS A 10 -12.78 11.89 -4.83
CA CYS A 10 -12.66 12.60 -3.56
C CYS A 10 -11.89 11.79 -2.50
N VAL A 11 -12.14 10.46 -2.39
CA VAL A 11 -11.40 9.59 -1.48
C VAL A 11 -9.90 9.53 -1.81
N GLY A 12 -9.53 9.68 -3.07
CA GLY A 12 -8.13 9.79 -3.50
C GLY A 12 -7.47 11.14 -3.13
N MET A 13 -8.27 12.19 -2.89
CA MET A 13 -7.76 13.51 -2.54
C MET A 13 -7.48 13.59 -1.03
N ARG A 14 -6.20 13.76 -0.68
CA ARG A 14 -5.75 13.85 0.72
C ARG A 14 -5.50 15.31 1.18
N ARG A 15 -5.91 16.26 0.35
CA ARG A 15 -5.77 17.69 0.66
C ARG A 15 -6.52 18.05 1.94
N GLU A 16 -5.80 18.61 2.88
CA GLU A 16 -6.36 19.04 4.15
C GLU A 16 -7.37 20.19 3.94
N LEU A 17 -8.52 20.02 4.54
CA LEU A 17 -9.53 21.07 4.72
C LEU A 17 -9.35 21.72 6.10
N ALA A 18 -10.02 22.85 6.31
CA ALA A 18 -10.11 23.44 7.63
C ALA A 18 -10.56 22.38 8.66
N ALA A 19 -9.96 22.36 9.86
CA ALA A 19 -10.26 21.45 10.96
C ALA A 19 -9.67 20.03 10.90
N ALA A 20 -8.53 19.82 10.21
CA ALA A 20 -7.72 18.62 10.38
C ALA A 20 -8.20 17.34 9.66
N LEU A 21 -9.17 17.43 8.77
CA LEU A 21 -9.60 16.31 7.92
C LEU A 21 -9.26 16.59 6.46
N SER A 22 -8.86 15.55 5.74
CA SER A 22 -8.74 15.65 4.28
C SER A 22 -10.10 15.61 3.60
N VAL A 23 -10.15 16.11 2.35
CA VAL A 23 -11.35 15.95 1.48
C VAL A 23 -11.81 14.50 1.47
N GLY A 24 -10.87 13.57 1.30
CA GLY A 24 -11.14 12.14 1.27
C GLY A 24 -11.76 11.62 2.57
N ASP A 25 -11.26 12.06 3.72
CA ASP A 25 -11.79 11.64 5.03
C ASP A 25 -13.22 12.16 5.23
N CYS A 26 -13.46 13.43 4.94
CA CYS A 26 -14.81 14.02 5.05
C CYS A 26 -15.82 13.29 4.16
N VAL A 27 -15.48 13.06 2.90
CA VAL A 27 -16.35 12.36 1.95
C VAL A 27 -16.56 10.90 2.34
N ALA A 28 -15.53 10.21 2.82
CA ALA A 28 -15.63 8.84 3.28
C ALA A 28 -16.58 8.72 4.47
N LEU A 29 -16.45 9.57 5.49
CA LEU A 29 -17.32 9.60 6.65
C LEU A 29 -18.78 9.96 6.28
N ALA A 30 -18.98 10.99 5.46
CA ALA A 30 -20.30 11.42 5.02
C ALA A 30 -21.04 10.36 4.16
N SER A 31 -20.31 9.53 3.43
CA SER A 31 -20.88 8.51 2.53
C SER A 31 -21.22 7.18 3.22
N VAL A 32 -20.96 7.03 4.52
CA VAL A 32 -21.28 5.79 5.29
C VAL A 32 -22.71 5.30 5.08
N PRO A 33 -23.79 6.14 5.15
CA PRO A 33 -25.15 5.66 4.97
C PRO A 33 -25.37 4.97 3.61
N ILE A 34 -24.68 5.42 2.56
CA ILE A 34 -24.82 4.89 1.20
C ILE A 34 -23.98 3.62 1.01
N THR A 35 -22.79 3.58 1.63
CA THR A 35 -21.77 2.54 1.38
C THR A 35 -21.81 1.37 2.34
N TRP A 36 -22.44 1.52 3.51
CA TRP A 36 -22.51 0.52 4.58
C TRP A 36 -23.03 -0.84 4.11
N THR A 37 -24.08 -0.85 3.31
CA THR A 37 -24.69 -2.09 2.80
C THR A 37 -23.73 -2.92 1.95
N ALA A 38 -22.73 -2.28 1.33
CA ALA A 38 -21.75 -2.96 0.51
C ALA A 38 -20.70 -3.75 1.32
N VAL A 39 -20.50 -3.41 2.60
CA VAL A 39 -19.38 -3.97 3.39
C VAL A 39 -19.83 -4.70 4.66
N ARG A 40 -21.03 -4.44 5.19
CA ARG A 40 -21.50 -4.93 6.50
C ARG A 40 -21.44 -6.45 6.71
N LYS A 41 -21.49 -7.24 5.65
CA LYS A 41 -21.42 -8.72 5.71
C LYS A 41 -19.99 -9.26 5.58
N ALA A 42 -19.00 -8.42 5.26
CA ALA A 42 -17.64 -8.87 5.04
C ALA A 42 -16.86 -8.94 6.36
N ARG A 43 -16.53 -10.16 6.83
CA ARG A 43 -15.81 -10.39 8.09
C ARG A 43 -14.49 -9.60 8.19
N ARG A 44 -13.75 -9.48 7.08
CA ARG A 44 -12.49 -8.71 7.04
C ARG A 44 -12.73 -7.22 7.28
N PHE A 45 -13.82 -6.69 6.73
CA PHE A 45 -14.22 -5.31 6.96
C PHE A 45 -14.63 -5.08 8.42
N SER A 46 -15.38 -6.00 9.03
CA SER A 46 -15.77 -5.88 10.44
C SER A 46 -14.55 -5.87 11.36
N LEU A 47 -13.55 -6.71 11.10
CA LEU A 47 -12.31 -6.72 11.87
C LEU A 47 -11.52 -5.40 11.70
N LEU A 48 -11.42 -4.89 10.47
CA LEU A 48 -10.79 -3.59 10.18
C LEU A 48 -11.52 -2.47 10.95
N LEU A 49 -12.84 -2.44 10.91
CA LEU A 49 -13.67 -1.44 11.58
C LEU A 49 -13.46 -1.47 13.11
N VAL A 50 -13.53 -2.66 13.71
CA VAL A 50 -13.34 -2.82 15.17
C VAL A 50 -11.95 -2.34 15.59
N LEU A 51 -10.89 -2.76 14.88
CA LEU A 51 -9.53 -2.31 15.21
C LEU A 51 -9.33 -0.81 14.96
N SER A 52 -9.96 -0.23 13.93
CA SER A 52 -9.91 1.22 13.71
C SER A 52 -10.59 2.00 14.82
N ILE A 53 -11.74 1.53 15.31
CA ILE A 53 -12.46 2.14 16.46
C ILE A 53 -11.61 2.02 17.73
N LEU A 54 -11.07 0.83 18.01
CA LEU A 54 -10.21 0.61 19.18
C LEU A 54 -8.93 1.48 19.11
N ALA A 55 -8.27 1.52 17.98
CA ALA A 55 -7.08 2.34 17.80
C ALA A 55 -7.39 3.83 17.96
N SER A 56 -8.48 4.32 17.35
CA SER A 56 -8.90 5.73 17.47
C SER A 56 -9.27 6.08 18.92
N GLY A 57 -10.04 5.22 19.59
CA GLY A 57 -10.42 5.41 20.98
C GLY A 57 -9.20 5.41 21.91
N THR A 58 -8.29 4.45 21.74
CA THR A 58 -7.05 4.37 22.52
C THR A 58 -6.16 5.60 22.27
N ALA A 59 -6.00 6.02 21.02
CA ALA A 59 -5.24 7.22 20.66
C ALA A 59 -5.77 8.47 21.35
N TYR A 60 -7.09 8.63 21.40
CA TYR A 60 -7.75 9.75 22.06
C TYR A 60 -7.60 9.69 23.59
N ILE A 61 -7.89 8.54 24.21
CA ILE A 61 -7.82 8.36 25.67
C ILE A 61 -6.37 8.58 26.16
N MET A 62 -5.40 7.97 25.49
CA MET A 62 -3.98 8.14 25.84
C MET A 62 -3.54 9.60 25.71
N SER A 63 -4.03 10.31 24.70
CA SER A 63 -3.76 11.73 24.52
C SER A 63 -4.30 12.56 25.68
N LEU A 64 -5.52 12.27 26.18
CA LEU A 64 -6.10 12.93 27.35
C LEU A 64 -5.28 12.66 28.63
N LEU A 65 -4.87 11.40 28.83
CA LEU A 65 -4.05 11.02 29.97
C LEU A 65 -2.64 11.64 29.92
N ALA A 66 -2.13 11.90 28.72
CA ALA A 66 -0.84 12.53 28.53
C ALA A 66 -0.83 14.05 28.82
N GLU A 67 -1.99 14.74 28.80
CA GLU A 67 -2.08 16.20 29.03
C GLU A 67 -1.49 16.63 30.39
N SER A 68 -1.46 15.75 31.38
CA SER A 68 -0.85 16.05 32.68
C SER A 68 0.69 16.13 32.69
N SER A 69 1.33 15.54 31.66
CA SER A 69 2.79 15.34 31.65
C SER A 69 3.44 15.78 30.32
N PHE A 70 2.67 16.01 29.28
CA PHE A 70 3.14 16.36 27.94
C PHE A 70 2.35 17.53 27.36
N VAL A 71 2.99 18.23 26.43
CA VAL A 71 2.26 19.15 25.54
C VAL A 71 1.54 18.34 24.49
N VAL A 72 0.23 18.53 24.36
CA VAL A 72 -0.63 17.83 23.39
C VAL A 72 -1.19 18.84 22.40
N GLU A 73 -0.93 18.64 21.13
CA GLU A 73 -1.53 19.44 20.07
C GLU A 73 -2.92 18.92 19.72
N ALA A 74 -3.94 19.70 20.04
CA ALA A 74 -5.34 19.35 19.79
C ALA A 74 -5.64 19.11 18.30
N TRP A 75 -4.96 19.82 17.39
CA TRP A 75 -5.08 19.60 15.95
C TRP A 75 -4.54 18.21 15.55
N ALA A 76 -3.31 17.88 15.93
CA ALA A 76 -2.69 16.60 15.61
C ALA A 76 -3.44 15.40 16.23
N ARG A 77 -3.98 15.58 17.46
CA ARG A 77 -4.88 14.58 18.08
C ARG A 77 -6.10 14.33 17.21
N ARG A 78 -6.79 15.39 16.75
CA ARG A 78 -7.97 15.27 15.89
C ARG A 78 -7.65 14.61 14.56
N VAL A 79 -6.58 15.05 13.87
CA VAL A 79 -6.13 14.42 12.61
C VAL A 79 -5.96 12.93 12.79
N THR A 80 -5.17 12.52 13.78
CA THR A 80 -4.85 11.10 13.98
C THR A 80 -6.09 10.27 14.31
N THR A 81 -6.91 10.71 15.25
CA THR A 81 -8.09 9.94 15.69
C THR A 81 -9.14 9.83 14.57
N LEU A 82 -9.42 10.91 13.86
CA LEU A 82 -10.44 10.93 12.81
C LEU A 82 -9.95 10.21 11.54
N SER A 83 -8.67 10.31 11.19
CA SER A 83 -8.14 9.57 10.04
C SER A 83 -8.20 8.05 10.26
N LEU A 84 -7.98 7.56 11.47
CA LEU A 84 -8.14 6.15 11.80
C LEU A 84 -9.58 5.66 11.60
N LEU A 85 -10.59 6.47 11.94
CA LEU A 85 -12.01 6.17 11.68
C LEU A 85 -12.37 6.31 10.20
N ALA A 86 -11.73 7.21 9.47
CA ALA A 86 -11.98 7.40 8.05
C ALA A 86 -11.48 6.24 7.19
N VAL A 87 -10.45 5.49 7.63
CA VAL A 87 -9.92 4.34 6.88
C VAL A 87 -10.99 3.32 6.50
N PRO A 88 -11.76 2.70 7.42
CA PRO A 88 -12.80 1.75 7.05
C PRO A 88 -13.90 2.40 6.19
N CYS A 89 -14.21 3.67 6.40
CA CYS A 89 -15.19 4.40 5.59
C CYS A 89 -14.72 4.56 4.14
N ALA A 90 -13.46 4.92 3.92
CA ALA A 90 -12.86 5.02 2.59
C ALA A 90 -12.81 3.66 1.87
N VAL A 91 -12.52 2.58 2.61
CA VAL A 91 -12.62 1.20 2.11
C VAL A 91 -14.04 0.87 1.69
N ALA A 92 -15.06 1.27 2.47
CA ALA A 92 -16.46 1.07 2.12
C ALA A 92 -16.85 1.81 0.83
N VAL A 93 -16.36 3.05 0.62
CA VAL A 93 -16.56 3.80 -0.63
C VAL A 93 -15.93 3.05 -1.80
N PHE A 94 -14.70 2.55 -1.65
CA PHE A 94 -14.04 1.81 -2.71
C PHE A 94 -14.82 0.53 -3.07
N VAL A 95 -15.21 -0.28 -2.09
CA VAL A 95 -15.99 -1.50 -2.31
C VAL A 95 -17.33 -1.21 -2.99
N TRP A 96 -18.02 -0.18 -2.53
CA TRP A 96 -19.30 0.25 -3.11
C TRP A 96 -19.14 0.75 -4.54
N GLY A 97 -18.11 1.55 -4.82
CA GLY A 97 -17.77 2.04 -6.15
C GLY A 97 -17.33 0.92 -7.09
N ALA A 98 -16.48 0.02 -6.61
CA ALA A 98 -15.97 -1.11 -7.38
C ALA A 98 -17.05 -2.11 -7.78
N ARG A 99 -18.08 -2.31 -6.96
CA ARG A 99 -19.24 -3.12 -7.34
C ARG A 99 -20.05 -2.52 -8.50
N ARG A 100 -19.93 -1.22 -8.78
CA ARG A 100 -20.65 -0.50 -9.85
C ARG A 100 -19.83 -0.27 -11.10
N LEU A 101 -18.51 -0.08 -10.92
CA LEU A 101 -17.60 0.34 -11.98
C LEU A 101 -16.60 -0.77 -12.38
N GLY A 102 -16.47 -1.80 -11.53
CA GLY A 102 -15.33 -2.73 -11.54
C GLY A 102 -14.15 -2.18 -10.75
N ALA A 103 -13.36 -3.07 -10.12
CA ALA A 103 -12.25 -2.69 -9.25
C ALA A 103 -11.17 -1.86 -9.97
N ARG A 104 -10.89 -2.17 -11.23
CA ARG A 104 -9.93 -1.45 -12.07
C ARG A 104 -10.31 0.04 -12.26
N ARG A 105 -11.58 0.30 -12.65
CA ARG A 105 -12.06 1.67 -12.85
C ARG A 105 -12.16 2.43 -11.52
N ALA A 106 -12.46 1.72 -10.43
CA ALA A 106 -12.43 2.31 -9.10
C ALA A 106 -11.02 2.73 -8.69
N ALA A 107 -10.01 1.87 -8.94
CA ALA A 107 -8.60 2.21 -8.69
C ALA A 107 -8.12 3.38 -9.56
N LEU A 108 -8.54 3.42 -10.83
CA LEU A 108 -8.26 4.54 -11.73
C LEU A 108 -8.84 5.86 -11.19
N ALA A 109 -10.09 5.83 -10.70
CA ALA A 109 -10.74 7.02 -10.15
C ALA A 109 -10.06 7.52 -8.86
N VAL A 110 -9.67 6.60 -7.95
CA VAL A 110 -8.88 6.97 -6.77
C VAL A 110 -7.51 7.51 -7.18
N GLY A 111 -6.82 6.86 -8.13
CA GLY A 111 -5.54 7.34 -8.67
C GLY A 111 -5.65 8.74 -9.29
N PHE A 112 -6.75 9.04 -9.96
CA PHE A 112 -7.01 10.39 -10.48
C PHE A 112 -7.21 11.41 -9.36
N GLY A 113 -7.90 11.04 -8.28
CA GLY A 113 -7.99 11.87 -7.07
C GLY A 113 -6.62 12.16 -6.44
N MET A 114 -5.77 11.12 -6.32
CA MET A 114 -4.38 11.29 -5.86
C MET A 114 -3.57 12.21 -6.80
N PHE A 115 -3.80 12.13 -8.10
CA PHE A 115 -3.16 13.01 -9.07
C PHE A 115 -3.56 14.47 -8.88
N LEU A 116 -4.86 14.75 -8.72
CA LEU A 116 -5.36 16.10 -8.44
C LEU A 116 -4.78 16.68 -7.14
N ASP A 117 -4.66 15.83 -6.12
CA ASP A 117 -4.07 16.19 -4.83
C ASP A 117 -2.59 16.57 -4.95
N ALA A 118 -1.86 15.88 -5.79
CA ALA A 118 -0.43 16.07 -6.00
C ALA A 118 -0.07 17.26 -6.93
N LEU A 119 -1.03 17.86 -7.65
CA LEU A 119 -0.76 18.96 -8.60
C LEU A 119 0.02 20.15 -7.99
N PRO A 120 -0.28 20.63 -6.77
CA PRO A 120 0.49 21.72 -6.19
C PRO A 120 1.97 21.40 -5.99
N LEU A 121 2.31 20.11 -5.78
CA LEU A 121 3.68 19.66 -5.59
C LEU A 121 4.54 19.77 -6.87
N LEU A 122 3.93 19.95 -8.03
CA LEU A 122 4.65 20.21 -9.28
C LEU A 122 5.47 21.52 -9.20
N GLN A 123 5.02 22.48 -8.42
CA GLN A 123 5.67 23.79 -8.29
C GLN A 123 6.53 23.91 -7.02
N THR A 124 6.23 23.12 -5.99
CA THR A 124 6.83 23.29 -4.66
C THR A 124 7.85 22.20 -4.32
N SER A 125 7.82 21.06 -5.00
CA SER A 125 8.72 19.94 -4.70
C SER A 125 10.01 20.02 -5.51
N SER A 126 11.13 19.71 -4.88
CA SER A 126 12.43 19.55 -5.54
C SER A 126 12.47 18.39 -6.55
N ASN A 127 11.62 17.38 -6.33
CA ASN A 127 11.42 16.24 -7.24
C ASN A 127 9.93 15.95 -7.35
N PRO A 128 9.20 16.63 -8.26
CA PRO A 128 7.74 16.52 -8.38
C PRO A 128 7.25 15.12 -8.78
N TRP A 129 8.08 14.36 -9.51
CA TRP A 129 7.74 12.98 -9.85
C TRP A 129 7.81 12.07 -8.63
N LYS A 130 8.95 12.06 -7.93
CA LYS A 130 9.21 11.19 -6.79
C LYS A 130 8.27 11.45 -5.61
N PHE A 131 8.08 12.72 -5.26
CA PHE A 131 7.33 13.14 -4.06
C PHE A 131 5.90 13.64 -4.34
N GLY A 132 5.52 13.75 -5.61
CA GLY A 132 4.22 14.26 -6.03
C GLY A 132 3.44 13.25 -6.89
N ILE A 133 3.41 13.51 -8.19
CA ILE A 133 2.49 12.85 -9.12
C ILE A 133 2.83 11.40 -9.48
N GLY A 134 4.08 10.96 -9.32
CA GLY A 134 4.56 9.68 -9.87
C GLY A 134 3.76 8.46 -9.40
N ALA A 135 3.42 8.40 -8.12
CA ALA A 135 2.64 7.29 -7.57
C ALA A 135 1.20 7.26 -8.13
N ALA A 136 0.56 8.42 -8.23
CA ALA A 136 -0.78 8.56 -8.78
C ALA A 136 -0.82 8.16 -10.27
N VAL A 137 0.13 8.68 -11.06
CA VAL A 137 0.28 8.32 -12.48
C VAL A 137 0.54 6.83 -12.64
N THR A 138 1.37 6.23 -11.78
CA THR A 138 1.64 4.79 -11.81
C THR A 138 0.35 3.99 -11.59
N ILE A 139 -0.46 4.30 -10.57
CA ILE A 139 -1.75 3.62 -10.34
C ILE A 139 -2.67 3.79 -11.55
N MET A 140 -2.75 5.00 -12.11
CA MET A 140 -3.60 5.28 -13.27
C MET A 140 -3.16 4.47 -14.50
N VAL A 141 -1.87 4.54 -14.86
CA VAL A 141 -1.32 3.81 -16.02
C VAL A 141 -1.49 2.31 -15.85
N LEU A 142 -1.11 1.75 -14.68
CA LEU A 142 -1.24 0.32 -14.42
C LEU A 142 -2.71 -0.12 -14.37
N SER A 143 -3.63 0.73 -13.94
CA SER A 143 -5.07 0.47 -14.03
C SER A 143 -5.56 0.46 -15.49
N LEU A 144 -5.09 1.38 -16.32
CA LEU A 144 -5.48 1.46 -17.74
C LEU A 144 -4.99 0.24 -18.53
N VAL A 145 -3.78 -0.24 -18.27
CA VAL A 145 -3.20 -1.36 -19.00
C VAL A 145 -3.53 -2.73 -18.43
N ALA A 146 -4.24 -2.82 -17.30
CA ALA A 146 -4.46 -4.08 -16.58
C ALA A 146 -5.14 -5.17 -17.41
N ASP A 147 -6.09 -4.80 -18.29
CA ASP A 147 -6.80 -5.74 -19.16
C ASP A 147 -6.17 -5.84 -20.57
N GLN A 148 -5.06 -5.14 -20.80
CA GLN A 148 -4.37 -5.17 -22.09
C GLN A 148 -3.48 -6.41 -22.23
N ARG A 149 -2.99 -6.65 -23.47
CA ARG A 149 -2.03 -7.73 -23.74
C ARG A 149 -0.80 -7.58 -22.86
N ARG A 150 -0.21 -8.71 -22.43
CA ARG A 150 0.97 -8.73 -21.55
C ARG A 150 2.12 -7.84 -22.05
N LEU A 151 2.33 -7.79 -23.37
CA LEU A 151 3.34 -6.92 -23.97
C LEU A 151 3.10 -5.43 -23.63
N VAL A 152 1.84 -4.97 -23.69
CA VAL A 152 1.48 -3.57 -23.34
C VAL A 152 1.76 -3.30 -21.86
N GLN A 153 1.45 -4.26 -20.98
CA GLN A 153 1.77 -4.15 -19.55
C GLN A 153 3.27 -4.07 -19.30
N ILE A 154 4.06 -4.91 -19.99
CA ILE A 154 5.52 -4.92 -19.91
C ILE A 154 6.09 -3.57 -20.38
N VAL A 155 5.67 -3.08 -21.54
CA VAL A 155 6.11 -1.77 -22.06
C VAL A 155 5.77 -0.64 -21.09
N ALA A 156 4.55 -0.60 -20.56
CA ALA A 156 4.15 0.41 -19.57
C ALA A 156 5.02 0.36 -18.31
N LEU A 157 5.32 -0.84 -17.80
CA LEU A 157 6.19 -1.03 -16.63
C LEU A 157 7.63 -0.59 -16.92
N LEU A 158 8.18 -0.88 -18.10
CA LEU A 158 9.52 -0.44 -18.51
C LEU A 158 9.61 1.09 -18.64
N VAL A 159 8.60 1.72 -19.25
CA VAL A 159 8.54 3.19 -19.35
C VAL A 159 8.49 3.83 -17.96
N LEU A 160 7.59 3.37 -17.10
CA LEU A 160 7.51 3.85 -15.72
C LEU A 160 8.82 3.65 -14.97
N SER A 161 9.45 2.48 -15.12
CA SER A 161 10.76 2.19 -14.50
C SER A 161 11.84 3.15 -14.96
N GLY A 162 11.88 3.48 -16.26
CA GLY A 162 12.81 4.48 -16.81
C GLY A 162 12.62 5.87 -16.18
N VAL A 163 11.37 6.33 -16.03
CA VAL A 163 11.08 7.63 -15.42
C VAL A 163 11.46 7.63 -13.93
N PHE A 164 11.18 6.57 -13.18
CA PHE A 164 11.57 6.48 -11.77
C PHE A 164 13.07 6.31 -11.57
N LEU A 165 13.78 5.72 -12.52
CA LEU A 165 15.25 5.64 -12.53
C LEU A 165 15.87 7.04 -12.63
N VAL A 166 15.42 7.84 -13.60
CA VAL A 166 15.87 9.23 -13.77
C VAL A 166 15.49 10.12 -12.57
N SER A 167 14.39 9.78 -11.88
CA SER A 167 13.90 10.52 -10.72
C SER A 167 14.51 10.06 -9.39
N ASP A 168 15.55 9.23 -9.37
CA ASP A 168 16.23 8.68 -8.16
C ASP A 168 15.25 8.07 -7.15
N SER A 169 14.26 7.29 -7.61
CA SER A 169 13.26 6.64 -6.76
C SER A 169 13.49 5.12 -6.67
N ARG A 170 14.53 4.71 -5.93
CA ARG A 170 15.03 3.34 -5.86
C ARG A 170 14.00 2.33 -5.37
N SER A 171 13.22 2.66 -4.32
CA SER A 171 12.20 1.75 -3.77
C SER A 171 11.05 1.50 -4.77
N THR A 172 10.60 2.55 -5.45
CA THR A 172 9.56 2.42 -6.48
C THR A 172 10.06 1.63 -7.68
N LEU A 173 11.32 1.84 -8.09
CA LEU A 173 11.96 1.05 -9.14
C LEU A 173 12.00 -0.44 -8.78
N ALA A 174 12.35 -0.78 -7.53
CA ALA A 174 12.32 -2.16 -7.06
C ALA A 174 10.91 -2.76 -7.12
N PHE A 175 9.87 -2.01 -6.77
CA PHE A 175 8.48 -2.47 -6.89
C PHE A 175 8.07 -2.72 -8.33
N LEU A 176 8.41 -1.82 -9.23
CA LEU A 176 8.12 -1.99 -10.66
C LEU A 176 8.87 -3.20 -11.23
N ALA A 177 10.11 -3.45 -10.81
CA ALA A 177 10.87 -4.64 -11.20
C ALA A 177 10.20 -5.94 -10.71
N ILE A 178 9.72 -5.97 -9.45
CA ILE A 178 8.96 -7.10 -8.92
C ILE A 178 7.67 -7.34 -9.72
N ILE A 179 6.93 -6.28 -10.04
CA ILE A 179 5.70 -6.38 -10.82
C ILE A 179 5.99 -6.85 -12.23
N LEU A 180 7.04 -6.31 -12.87
CA LEU A 180 7.49 -6.71 -14.19
C LEU A 180 7.88 -8.20 -14.23
N GLY A 181 8.69 -8.64 -13.25
CA GLY A 181 9.03 -10.05 -13.09
C GLY A 181 7.80 -10.96 -12.92
N THR A 182 6.81 -10.51 -12.17
CA THR A 182 5.53 -11.22 -12.00
C THR A 182 4.76 -11.33 -13.31
N VAL A 183 4.65 -10.24 -14.07
CA VAL A 183 3.94 -10.22 -15.37
C VAL A 183 4.64 -11.10 -16.40
N ILE A 184 5.96 -11.03 -16.48
CA ILE A 184 6.78 -11.88 -17.37
C ILE A 184 6.62 -13.34 -16.97
N TRP A 185 6.75 -13.69 -15.68
CA TRP A 185 6.57 -15.06 -15.20
C TRP A 185 5.20 -15.62 -15.58
N GLN A 186 4.14 -14.84 -15.40
CA GLN A 186 2.78 -15.28 -15.76
C GLN A 186 2.61 -15.43 -17.26
N ALA A 187 3.25 -14.59 -18.07
CA ALA A 187 3.27 -14.75 -19.52
C ALA A 187 3.95 -16.08 -19.94
N LEU A 188 5.10 -16.38 -19.34
CA LEU A 188 5.83 -17.61 -19.59
C LEU A 188 5.07 -18.86 -19.11
N ALA A 189 4.49 -18.81 -17.91
CA ALA A 189 3.70 -19.90 -17.35
C ALA A 189 2.45 -20.22 -18.21
N SER A 190 1.78 -19.18 -18.73
CA SER A 190 0.64 -19.35 -19.64
C SER A 190 1.05 -19.90 -20.99
N TRP A 191 2.20 -19.49 -21.53
CA TRP A 191 2.73 -19.99 -22.79
C TRP A 191 3.18 -21.46 -22.71
N ALA A 192 3.86 -21.83 -21.61
CA ALA A 192 4.39 -23.19 -21.39
C ALA A 192 3.29 -24.21 -21.05
N ARG A 193 2.02 -23.80 -20.92
CA ARG A 193 0.89 -24.65 -20.49
C ARG A 193 1.24 -25.53 -19.29
N TRP A 194 1.99 -24.99 -18.33
CA TRP A 194 2.40 -25.75 -17.16
C TRP A 194 1.17 -26.22 -16.40
N HIS A 195 1.15 -27.51 -16.07
CA HIS A 195 0.16 -28.05 -15.14
C HIS A 195 0.39 -27.37 -13.80
N VAL A 196 -0.51 -26.44 -13.47
CA VAL A 196 -0.38 -25.59 -12.31
C VAL A 196 -0.58 -26.43 -11.06
N PRO A 197 0.43 -26.54 -10.15
CA PRO A 197 0.22 -27.14 -8.86
C PRO A 197 -0.85 -26.37 -8.08
N THR A 198 -1.29 -26.92 -6.95
CA THR A 198 -2.31 -26.25 -6.11
C THR A 198 -2.03 -24.76 -5.97
N PRO A 199 -3.05 -23.87 -5.93
CA PRO A 199 -2.88 -22.41 -5.87
C PRO A 199 -1.91 -21.94 -4.79
N ARG A 200 -1.83 -22.66 -3.66
CA ARG A 200 -0.89 -22.37 -2.57
C ARG A 200 0.56 -22.63 -2.96
N ARG A 201 0.86 -23.76 -3.60
CA ARG A 201 2.24 -24.09 -4.05
C ARG A 201 2.70 -23.12 -5.14
N LEU A 202 1.78 -22.78 -6.05
CA LEU A 202 2.04 -21.78 -7.08
C LEU A 202 2.37 -20.42 -6.48
N ALA A 203 1.58 -19.94 -5.53
CA ALA A 203 1.84 -18.68 -4.86
C ALA A 203 3.20 -18.68 -4.14
N ILE A 204 3.56 -19.76 -3.45
CA ILE A 204 4.85 -19.90 -2.77
C ILE A 204 6.01 -19.87 -3.80
N SER A 205 5.90 -20.63 -4.89
CA SER A 205 6.95 -20.64 -5.92
C SER A 205 7.14 -19.26 -6.56
N GLN A 206 6.07 -18.54 -6.81
CA GLN A 206 6.15 -17.17 -7.31
C GLN A 206 6.80 -16.21 -6.32
N ILE A 207 6.53 -16.35 -5.02
CA ILE A 207 7.20 -15.54 -3.99
C ILE A 207 8.70 -15.80 -3.99
N LEU A 208 9.12 -17.06 -4.06
CA LEU A 208 10.55 -17.41 -4.12
C LEU A 208 11.20 -16.77 -5.35
N VAL A 209 10.56 -16.86 -6.52
CA VAL A 209 11.06 -16.20 -7.73
C VAL A 209 11.12 -14.68 -7.54
N LEU A 210 10.07 -14.06 -6.98
CA LEU A 210 10.04 -12.63 -6.72
C LEU A 210 11.07 -12.19 -5.69
N ALA A 211 11.34 -13.00 -4.67
CA ALA A 211 12.41 -12.76 -3.70
C ALA A 211 13.78 -12.76 -4.39
N VAL A 212 14.04 -13.75 -5.25
CA VAL A 212 15.28 -13.81 -6.03
C VAL A 212 15.41 -12.60 -6.96
N VAL A 213 14.35 -12.26 -7.70
CA VAL A 213 14.33 -11.07 -8.59
C VAL A 213 14.55 -9.79 -7.78
N GLY A 214 13.91 -9.67 -6.62
CA GLY A 214 14.10 -8.52 -5.72
C GLY A 214 15.54 -8.39 -5.20
N ILE A 215 16.15 -9.51 -4.81
CA ILE A 215 17.55 -9.55 -4.35
C ILE A 215 18.49 -9.16 -5.51
N VAL A 216 18.32 -9.76 -6.68
CA VAL A 216 19.14 -9.45 -7.87
C VAL A 216 18.99 -7.98 -8.26
N ALA A 217 17.76 -7.45 -8.27
CA ALA A 217 17.52 -6.03 -8.55
C ALA A 217 18.20 -5.12 -7.50
N MET A 218 18.09 -5.48 -6.22
CA MET A 218 18.75 -4.73 -5.14
C MET A 218 20.26 -4.73 -5.26
N VAL A 219 20.87 -5.90 -5.51
CA VAL A 219 22.32 -6.03 -5.72
C VAL A 219 22.74 -5.21 -6.94
N GLY A 220 22.01 -5.29 -8.05
CA GLY A 220 22.28 -4.51 -9.26
C GLY A 220 22.22 -2.99 -9.01
N VAL A 221 21.24 -2.50 -8.26
CA VAL A 221 21.14 -1.08 -7.89
C VAL A 221 22.29 -0.65 -6.97
N VAL A 222 22.70 -1.50 -6.01
CA VAL A 222 23.85 -1.21 -5.14
C VAL A 222 25.13 -1.14 -5.95
N MET A 223 25.40 -2.12 -6.81
CA MET A 223 26.59 -2.13 -7.68
C MET A 223 26.64 -0.93 -8.64
N ALA A 224 25.48 -0.58 -9.24
CA ALA A 224 25.37 0.59 -10.09
C ALA A 224 25.56 1.91 -9.31
N SER A 225 25.15 1.95 -8.04
CA SER A 225 25.39 3.10 -7.17
C SER A 225 26.86 3.22 -6.77
N GLU A 226 27.52 2.12 -6.39
CA GLU A 226 28.94 2.09 -6.01
C GLU A 226 29.85 2.43 -7.18
N SER A 227 29.50 2.02 -8.40
CA SER A 227 30.26 2.37 -9.63
C SER A 227 30.07 3.81 -10.08
N GLY A 228 29.23 4.62 -9.42
CA GLY A 228 28.97 6.01 -9.80
C GLY A 228 28.06 6.18 -11.03
N THR A 229 27.60 5.10 -11.66
CA THR A 229 26.70 5.16 -12.83
C THR A 229 25.36 5.82 -12.56
N LEU A 230 24.93 5.86 -11.27
CA LEU A 230 23.71 6.53 -10.81
C LEU A 230 23.97 7.93 -10.23
N GLY A 231 25.17 8.49 -10.45
CA GLY A 231 25.58 9.82 -10.00
C GLY A 231 26.38 9.82 -8.69
N GLU A 232 27.21 10.86 -8.50
CA GLU A 232 28.11 10.99 -7.35
C GLU A 232 27.38 11.01 -5.99
N ASP A 233 26.24 11.68 -5.92
CA ASP A 233 25.41 11.71 -4.69
C ASP A 233 24.88 10.33 -4.28
N ALA A 234 24.57 9.49 -5.26
CA ALA A 234 24.12 8.13 -5.03
C ALA A 234 25.28 7.25 -4.57
N GLN A 235 26.47 7.44 -5.15
CA GLN A 235 27.70 6.75 -4.79
C GLN A 235 28.13 7.08 -3.36
N ASN A 236 28.24 8.36 -3.02
CA ASN A 236 28.65 8.82 -1.69
C ASN A 236 27.72 8.32 -0.58
N ARG A 237 26.41 8.36 -0.83
CA ARG A 237 25.41 7.80 0.10
C ARG A 237 25.54 6.29 0.28
N THR A 238 25.81 5.54 -0.79
CA THR A 238 25.93 4.08 -0.70
C THR A 238 27.22 3.68 0.01
N ILE A 239 28.33 4.34 -0.26
CA ILE A 239 29.62 4.11 0.41
C ILE A 239 29.48 4.41 1.91
N ALA A 240 28.86 5.53 2.29
CA ALA A 240 28.62 5.88 3.70
C ALA A 240 27.76 4.83 4.44
N GLN A 241 26.79 4.25 3.75
CA GLN A 241 25.92 3.20 4.32
C GLN A 241 26.63 1.83 4.43
N SER A 242 27.48 1.48 3.46
CA SER A 242 28.19 0.19 3.45
C SER A 242 29.36 0.15 4.46
N SER A 243 29.95 1.29 4.80
CA SER A 243 31.03 1.39 5.78
C SER A 243 30.57 1.34 7.25
N SER A 244 29.26 1.36 7.51
CA SER A 244 28.71 1.32 8.85
C SER A 244 28.80 -0.08 9.48
N SER A 245 29.12 -0.17 10.78
CA SER A 245 29.24 -1.41 11.54
C SER A 245 27.91 -2.18 11.67
N ALA A 246 26.76 -1.50 11.49
CA ALA A 246 25.43 -2.10 11.57
C ALA A 246 25.01 -2.86 10.29
N GLY A 247 25.83 -2.81 9.23
CA GLY A 247 25.54 -3.40 7.92
C GLY A 247 24.58 -2.56 7.09
N LEU A 248 24.60 -2.77 5.76
CA LEU A 248 23.91 -1.94 4.77
C LEU A 248 22.40 -1.76 5.04
N LEU A 249 21.71 -2.79 5.50
CA LEU A 249 20.25 -2.76 5.70
C LEU A 249 19.84 -1.95 6.94
N LEU A 250 20.56 -2.08 8.05
CA LEU A 250 20.24 -1.39 9.31
C LEU A 250 20.76 0.03 9.30
N SER A 251 21.94 0.29 8.77
CA SER A 251 22.49 1.64 8.63
C SER A 251 21.71 2.50 7.64
N ALA A 252 21.08 1.88 6.64
CA ALA A 252 20.14 2.58 5.76
C ALA A 252 18.81 2.94 6.47
N ARG A 253 18.56 2.45 7.67
CA ARG A 253 17.32 2.61 8.44
C ARG A 253 17.54 2.96 9.91
N PRO A 254 18.32 4.01 10.23
CA PRO A 254 18.65 4.37 11.62
C PRO A 254 17.43 4.70 12.48
N LYS A 255 16.33 5.13 11.84
CA LYS A 255 15.04 5.38 12.50
C LYS A 255 14.46 4.17 13.24
N LEU A 256 14.83 2.95 12.83
CA LEU A 256 14.42 1.72 13.54
C LEU A 256 15.06 1.66 14.93
N GLY A 257 16.31 2.14 15.07
CA GLY A 257 16.98 2.24 16.36
C GLY A 257 16.27 3.21 17.30
N ALA A 258 15.92 4.40 16.80
CA ALA A 258 15.13 5.37 17.57
C ALA A 258 13.78 4.79 18.00
N SER A 259 13.05 4.17 17.06
CA SER A 259 11.75 3.57 17.33
C SER A 259 11.82 2.47 18.38
N TRP A 260 12.84 1.63 18.30
CA TRP A 260 13.04 0.55 19.27
C TRP A 260 13.42 1.08 20.67
N ALA A 261 14.31 2.06 20.75
CA ALA A 261 14.69 2.68 22.01
C ALA A 261 13.49 3.36 22.70
N LEU A 262 12.67 4.08 21.93
CA LEU A 262 11.44 4.69 22.45
C LEU A 262 10.42 3.63 22.91
N PHE A 263 10.29 2.52 22.17
CA PHE A 263 9.43 1.42 22.55
C PHE A 263 9.88 0.79 23.89
N GLN A 264 11.18 0.56 24.07
CA GLN A 264 11.73 0.03 25.33
C GLN A 264 11.51 0.99 26.49
N ASN A 265 11.66 2.30 26.24
CA ASN A 265 11.49 3.33 27.27
C ASN A 265 10.01 3.53 27.67
N ARG A 266 9.08 3.44 26.70
CA ARG A 266 7.65 3.64 26.93
C ARG A 266 6.78 2.66 26.11
N PRO A 267 6.68 1.38 26.52
CA PRO A 267 6.03 0.32 25.74
C PRO A 267 4.56 0.60 25.38
N TRP A 268 3.87 1.40 26.18
CA TRP A 268 2.46 1.75 25.98
C TRP A 268 2.23 2.88 24.96
N GLY A 269 3.31 3.49 24.43
CA GLY A 269 3.22 4.61 23.51
C GLY A 269 2.98 5.95 24.22
N TYR A 270 2.55 6.95 23.45
CA TYR A 270 2.46 8.34 23.90
C TYR A 270 1.03 8.91 23.85
N GLY A 271 0.28 8.57 22.82
CA GLY A 271 -1.03 9.14 22.53
C GLY A 271 -1.01 10.08 21.31
N ALA A 272 -2.17 10.28 20.69
CA ALA A 272 -2.28 11.12 19.52
C ALA A 272 -1.99 12.59 19.81
N GLY A 273 -1.17 13.23 19.00
CA GLY A 273 -0.84 14.67 19.12
C GLY A 273 0.14 15.02 20.24
N VAL A 274 0.71 14.04 20.92
CA VAL A 274 1.72 14.27 21.96
C VAL A 274 3.01 14.75 21.32
N LYS A 275 3.55 15.88 21.86
CA LYS A 275 4.89 16.34 21.53
C LYS A 275 5.93 15.61 22.40
N PRO A 276 7.05 15.18 21.82
CA PRO A 276 8.12 14.57 22.58
C PRO A 276 8.76 15.58 23.54
N ARG A 277 9.22 15.10 24.68
CA ARG A 277 10.03 15.87 25.62
C ARG A 277 11.51 15.73 25.29
N PHE A 278 12.34 16.50 25.97
CA PHE A 278 13.81 16.43 25.81
C PHE A 278 14.35 15.02 26.08
N GLU A 279 13.82 14.34 27.10
CA GLU A 279 14.22 12.97 27.44
C GLU A 279 13.91 11.97 26.31
N ASP A 280 12.74 12.11 25.67
CA ASP A 280 12.33 11.25 24.54
C ASP A 280 13.24 11.47 23.32
N LEU A 281 13.62 12.74 23.09
CA LEU A 281 14.58 13.12 22.05
C LEU A 281 15.95 12.44 22.29
N TRP A 282 16.43 12.48 23.54
CA TRP A 282 17.68 11.85 23.93
C TRP A 282 17.65 10.34 23.72
N VAL A 283 16.58 9.66 24.15
CA VAL A 283 16.40 8.22 23.96
C VAL A 283 16.40 7.87 22.46
N ALA A 284 15.71 8.65 21.62
CA ALA A 284 15.67 8.44 20.17
C ALA A 284 17.08 8.59 19.54
N LYS A 285 17.82 9.63 19.93
CA LYS A 285 19.20 9.87 19.50
C LYS A 285 20.13 8.72 19.85
N GLN A 286 20.06 8.23 21.08
CA GLN A 286 20.85 7.08 21.52
C GLN A 286 20.52 5.82 20.72
N GLY A 287 19.24 5.57 20.45
CA GLY A 287 18.82 4.44 19.61
C GLY A 287 19.35 4.53 18.19
N MET A 288 19.46 5.72 17.61
CA MET A 288 20.07 5.92 16.29
C MET A 288 21.60 5.77 16.34
N ALA A 289 22.24 6.31 17.38
CA ALA A 289 23.68 6.19 17.56
C ALA A 289 24.13 4.73 17.71
N ALA A 290 23.32 3.88 18.36
CA ALA A 290 23.59 2.45 18.46
C ALA A 290 23.63 1.71 17.11
N LEU A 291 23.06 2.31 16.06
CA LEU A 291 23.15 1.84 14.67
C LEU A 291 24.19 2.59 13.82
N GLY A 292 25.11 3.35 14.49
CA GLY A 292 26.20 4.05 13.83
C GLY A 292 25.79 5.35 13.13
N TYR A 293 24.63 5.93 13.46
CA TYR A 293 24.17 7.20 12.90
C TYR A 293 24.57 8.37 13.81
N ASP A 294 25.03 9.47 13.21
CA ASP A 294 25.36 10.69 13.96
C ASP A 294 24.10 11.30 14.60
N PRO A 295 23.99 11.30 15.94
CA PRO A 295 22.81 11.80 16.63
C PRO A 295 22.70 13.34 16.61
N GLU A 296 23.79 14.05 16.28
CA GLU A 296 23.85 15.51 16.36
C GLU A 296 23.60 16.22 15.01
N ASN A 297 23.20 15.50 13.98
CA ASN A 297 22.92 16.06 12.67
C ASN A 297 21.56 16.78 12.54
N GLY A 298 20.80 16.92 13.63
CA GLY A 298 19.49 17.57 13.66
C GLY A 298 18.35 16.76 13.04
N TYR A 299 18.58 15.51 12.67
CA TYR A 299 17.56 14.69 12.01
C TYR A 299 16.40 14.35 12.95
N VAL A 300 16.69 13.99 14.21
CA VAL A 300 15.67 13.63 15.20
C VAL A 300 14.81 14.84 15.50
N GLU A 301 15.42 16.00 15.72
CA GLU A 301 14.73 17.24 16.06
C GLU A 301 13.83 17.75 14.94
N ASN A 302 14.34 17.78 13.72
CA ASN A 302 13.68 18.45 12.61
C ASN A 302 12.71 17.53 11.84
N PHE A 303 13.06 16.24 11.67
CA PHE A 303 12.29 15.33 10.82
C PHE A 303 11.47 14.31 11.58
N MET A 304 11.95 13.84 12.75
CA MET A 304 11.19 12.87 13.54
C MET A 304 10.27 13.54 14.55
N PHE A 305 10.70 14.67 15.13
CA PHE A 305 10.01 15.33 16.24
C PHE A 305 9.68 16.79 15.98
N GLY A 306 9.80 17.30 14.75
CA GLY A 306 9.60 18.72 14.41
C GLY A 306 8.21 19.30 14.72
N GLY A 307 7.19 18.47 14.85
CA GLY A 307 5.83 18.91 15.20
C GLY A 307 5.05 17.85 15.98
N ARG A 308 5.40 16.60 15.82
CA ARG A 308 4.79 15.43 16.45
C ARG A 308 5.80 14.27 16.41
N ILE A 309 5.47 13.15 17.05
CA ILE A 309 6.27 11.93 16.94
C ILE A 309 6.01 11.28 15.57
N GLU A 310 6.99 11.35 14.67
CA GLU A 310 7.00 10.66 13.37
C GLU A 310 8.20 9.73 13.28
N LEU A 311 7.98 8.44 13.50
CA LEU A 311 9.04 7.43 13.50
C LEU A 311 9.35 6.89 12.11
N HIS A 312 8.62 7.35 11.10
CA HIS A 312 8.74 6.93 9.71
C HIS A 312 8.62 5.40 9.53
N SER A 313 7.82 4.80 10.36
CA SER A 313 7.29 3.45 10.27
C SER A 313 5.83 3.55 10.67
N GLY A 314 4.91 3.30 9.75
CA GLY A 314 3.48 3.38 10.04
C GLY A 314 3.10 2.55 11.26
N LEU A 315 3.71 1.37 11.42
CA LEU A 315 3.55 0.51 12.58
C LEU A 315 3.95 1.21 13.89
N MET A 316 5.13 1.82 13.90
CA MET A 316 5.66 2.51 15.08
C MET A 316 4.97 3.86 15.31
N ASP A 317 4.58 4.57 14.24
CA ASP A 317 3.76 5.79 14.34
C ASP A 317 2.44 5.50 15.03
N MET A 318 1.76 4.40 14.62
CA MET A 318 0.47 4.01 15.20
C MET A 318 0.62 3.36 16.58
N TRP A 319 1.70 2.65 16.85
CA TRP A 319 2.02 2.24 18.20
C TRP A 319 2.23 3.47 19.12
N ALA A 320 3.00 4.45 18.70
CA ALA A 320 3.24 5.67 19.48
C ALA A 320 1.94 6.44 19.75
N ALA A 321 1.07 6.55 18.75
CA ALA A 321 -0.19 7.31 18.85
C ALA A 321 -1.33 6.54 19.53
N ALA A 322 -1.45 5.22 19.32
CA ALA A 322 -2.61 4.40 19.68
C ALA A 322 -2.25 3.07 20.37
N SER A 323 -1.02 2.94 20.86
CA SER A 323 -0.52 1.76 21.57
C SER A 323 -0.69 0.45 20.79
N ILE A 324 -0.94 -0.65 21.49
CA ILE A 324 -1.11 -1.99 20.91
C ILE A 324 -2.24 -2.04 19.87
N PRO A 325 -3.43 -1.45 20.08
CA PRO A 325 -4.48 -1.45 19.06
C PRO A 325 -4.06 -0.79 17.74
N GLY A 326 -3.27 0.28 17.80
CA GLY A 326 -2.69 0.93 16.62
C GLY A 326 -1.72 0.02 15.87
N GLY A 327 -0.81 -0.63 16.59
CA GLY A 327 0.11 -1.62 16.02
C GLY A 327 -0.62 -2.80 15.37
N LEU A 328 -1.61 -3.37 16.06
CA LEU A 328 -2.43 -4.49 15.55
C LEU A 328 -3.22 -4.09 14.29
N LEU A 329 -3.74 -2.87 14.22
CA LEU A 329 -4.41 -2.35 13.03
C LEU A 329 -3.45 -2.35 11.84
N LEU A 330 -2.22 -1.86 12.00
CA LEU A 330 -1.24 -1.82 10.91
C LEU A 330 -0.77 -3.21 10.49
N LEU A 331 -0.61 -4.14 11.43
CA LEU A 331 -0.32 -5.55 11.10
C LEU A 331 -1.49 -6.21 10.35
N LEU A 332 -2.74 -5.92 10.72
CA LEU A 332 -3.91 -6.37 9.96
C LEU A 332 -3.90 -5.80 8.54
N ILE A 333 -3.61 -4.51 8.37
CA ILE A 333 -3.51 -3.83 7.07
C ILE A 333 -2.45 -4.51 6.20
N ALA A 334 -1.25 -4.73 6.72
CA ALA A 334 -0.18 -5.43 6.01
C ALA A 334 -0.59 -6.87 5.64
N GLY A 335 -1.19 -7.60 6.58
CA GLY A 335 -1.70 -8.95 6.35
C GLY A 335 -2.77 -9.01 5.27
N MET A 336 -3.68 -8.05 5.23
CA MET A 336 -4.71 -7.95 4.18
C MET A 336 -4.09 -7.62 2.81
N ALA A 337 -3.10 -6.73 2.76
CA ALA A 337 -2.37 -6.38 1.55
C ALA A 337 -1.64 -7.61 0.97
N LEU A 338 -0.87 -8.30 1.81
CA LEU A 338 -0.17 -9.53 1.43
C LEU A 338 -1.15 -10.63 0.98
N ALA A 339 -2.25 -10.83 1.71
CA ALA A 339 -3.26 -11.82 1.33
C ALA A 339 -3.92 -11.52 -0.01
N ALA A 340 -4.11 -10.24 -0.37
CA ALA A 340 -4.63 -9.84 -1.68
C ALA A 340 -3.63 -10.16 -2.80
N MET A 341 -2.35 -9.84 -2.60
CA MET A 341 -1.28 -10.19 -3.55
C MET A 341 -1.15 -11.70 -3.74
N MET A 342 -1.08 -12.45 -2.62
CA MET A 342 -0.96 -13.91 -2.62
C MET A 342 -2.06 -14.59 -3.42
N ARG A 343 -3.27 -14.07 -3.32
CA ARG A 343 -4.42 -14.61 -4.03
C ARG A 343 -4.33 -14.39 -5.54
N ASP A 344 -3.93 -13.21 -5.96
CA ASP A 344 -3.71 -12.91 -7.38
C ASP A 344 -2.57 -13.77 -7.95
N LEU A 345 -1.47 -13.96 -7.19
CA LEU A 345 -0.39 -14.86 -7.55
C LEU A 345 -0.90 -16.30 -7.72
N GLY A 346 -1.67 -16.80 -6.76
CA GLY A 346 -2.23 -18.16 -6.80
C GLY A 346 -3.20 -18.42 -7.97
N ARG A 347 -3.70 -17.35 -8.61
CA ARG A 347 -4.61 -17.43 -9.76
C ARG A 347 -3.93 -17.12 -11.10
N LEU A 348 -2.62 -16.86 -11.12
CA LEU A 348 -1.89 -16.35 -12.29
C LEU A 348 -2.53 -15.07 -12.91
N LYS A 349 -3.24 -14.30 -12.10
CA LYS A 349 -3.95 -13.07 -12.50
C LYS A 349 -3.39 -11.86 -11.75
N ALA A 350 -2.05 -11.70 -11.72
CA ALA A 350 -1.46 -10.53 -11.05
C ALA A 350 -1.99 -9.25 -11.69
N THR A 351 -2.52 -8.40 -10.83
CA THR A 351 -3.10 -7.11 -11.17
C THR A 351 -2.07 -6.02 -10.87
N PRO A 352 -1.36 -5.46 -11.87
CA PRO A 352 -0.20 -4.58 -11.62
C PRO A 352 -0.48 -3.40 -10.69
N TRP A 353 -1.65 -2.72 -10.83
CA TRP A 353 -2.01 -1.60 -9.95
C TRP A 353 -2.22 -2.02 -8.49
N LEU A 354 -2.79 -3.23 -8.26
CA LEU A 354 -2.98 -3.74 -6.91
C LEU A 354 -1.64 -4.10 -6.27
N PHE A 355 -0.74 -4.73 -7.04
CA PHE A 355 0.60 -5.06 -6.57
C PHE A 355 1.38 -3.82 -6.21
N PHE A 356 1.35 -2.78 -7.05
CA PHE A 356 2.01 -1.51 -6.76
C PHE A 356 1.49 -0.88 -5.47
N ALA A 357 0.17 -0.75 -5.34
CA ALA A 357 -0.45 -0.19 -4.14
C ALA A 357 -0.16 -1.05 -2.89
N ALA A 358 -0.23 -2.39 -2.99
CA ALA A 358 0.01 -3.29 -1.88
C ALA A 358 1.47 -3.30 -1.42
N LEU A 359 2.44 -3.31 -2.34
CA LEU A 359 3.87 -3.19 -2.01
C LEU A 359 4.15 -1.84 -1.33
N THR A 360 3.54 -0.75 -1.83
CA THR A 360 3.66 0.57 -1.20
C THR A 360 3.06 0.56 0.21
N VAL A 361 1.90 -0.07 0.42
CA VAL A 361 1.29 -0.20 1.76
C VAL A 361 2.20 -1.00 2.69
N VAL A 362 2.67 -2.18 2.27
CA VAL A 362 3.55 -3.02 3.10
C VAL A 362 4.84 -2.28 3.45
N GLN A 363 5.48 -1.62 2.47
CA GLN A 363 6.66 -0.81 2.74
C GLN A 363 6.40 0.26 3.79
N ASN A 364 5.33 1.04 3.64
CA ASN A 364 5.07 2.16 4.54
C ASN A 364 4.57 1.71 5.93
N VAL A 365 3.96 0.53 6.04
CA VAL A 365 3.68 -0.05 7.35
C VAL A 365 4.98 -0.26 8.15
N PHE A 366 6.05 -0.73 7.52
CA PHE A 366 7.29 -1.05 8.24
C PHE A 366 8.36 0.05 8.18
N VAL A 367 8.49 0.76 7.06
CA VAL A 367 9.63 1.67 6.83
C VAL A 367 9.26 3.01 6.17
N GLY A 368 8.02 3.42 6.27
CA GLY A 368 7.52 4.72 5.81
C GLY A 368 6.51 5.32 6.77
N PRO A 369 6.22 6.64 6.66
CA PRO A 369 5.30 7.31 7.58
C PRO A 369 3.84 6.91 7.37
N TRP A 370 3.06 6.93 8.47
CA TRP A 370 1.62 6.73 8.43
C TRP A 370 0.91 7.65 7.45
N THR A 371 1.36 8.88 7.32
CA THR A 371 0.73 9.93 6.51
C THR A 371 0.59 9.58 5.03
N VAL A 372 1.44 8.69 4.51
CA VAL A 372 1.39 8.21 3.12
C VAL A 372 0.33 7.12 2.93
N LEU A 373 0.07 6.29 3.95
CA LEU A 373 -0.76 5.10 3.84
C LEU A 373 -2.21 5.39 3.41
N PRO A 374 -2.93 6.39 3.97
CA PRO A 374 -4.35 6.58 3.73
C PRO A 374 -4.75 6.74 2.25
N ALA A 375 -3.84 7.18 1.38
CA ALA A 375 -4.10 7.31 -0.05
C ALA A 375 -4.25 5.95 -0.76
N TYR A 376 -3.54 4.91 -0.29
CA TYR A 376 -3.51 3.58 -0.90
C TYR A 376 -4.47 2.58 -0.23
N LEU A 377 -4.82 2.81 1.05
CA LEU A 377 -5.63 1.88 1.83
C LEU A 377 -6.99 1.56 1.19
N PRO A 378 -7.74 2.52 0.61
CA PRO A 378 -9.00 2.23 -0.04
C PRO A 378 -8.86 1.22 -1.17
N ILE A 379 -7.81 1.35 -1.99
CA ILE A 379 -7.51 0.47 -3.13
C ILE A 379 -7.19 -0.95 -2.62
N VAL A 380 -6.22 -1.06 -1.73
CA VAL A 380 -5.66 -2.35 -1.29
C VAL A 380 -6.65 -3.12 -0.42
N LEU A 381 -7.17 -2.46 0.62
CA LEU A 381 -8.10 -3.09 1.54
C LEU A 381 -9.46 -3.33 0.89
N GLY A 382 -9.90 -2.42 0.03
CA GLY A 382 -11.12 -2.59 -0.76
C GLY A 382 -11.04 -3.80 -1.69
N ALA A 383 -9.91 -3.98 -2.39
CA ALA A 383 -9.66 -5.18 -3.18
C ALA A 383 -9.62 -6.45 -2.30
N ALA A 384 -8.98 -6.40 -1.12
CA ALA A 384 -8.94 -7.51 -0.18
C ALA A 384 -10.33 -7.90 0.37
N VAL A 385 -11.24 -6.92 0.55
CA VAL A 385 -12.62 -7.14 1.01
C VAL A 385 -13.51 -7.70 -0.10
N LEU A 386 -13.31 -7.25 -1.34
CA LEU A 386 -14.08 -7.71 -2.51
C LEU A 386 -13.82 -9.17 -2.86
N GLN A 387 -12.63 -9.66 -2.56
CA GLN A 387 -12.22 -11.00 -2.95
C GLN A 387 -12.69 -12.04 -1.92
N PRO A 388 -13.36 -13.16 -2.31
CA PRO A 388 -13.75 -14.22 -1.40
C PRO A 388 -12.51 -14.90 -0.78
N PRO A 389 -12.63 -15.51 0.43
CA PRO A 389 -11.55 -16.30 1.02
C PRO A 389 -11.12 -17.45 0.10
N LEU A 390 -9.83 -17.81 0.10
CA LEU A 390 -9.31 -18.91 -0.73
C LEU A 390 -10.02 -20.25 -0.50
N ARG A 391 -10.50 -20.51 0.73
CA ARG A 391 -11.24 -21.72 1.08
C ARG A 391 -12.65 -21.74 0.51
N GLU A 392 -13.36 -20.62 0.50
CA GLU A 392 -14.71 -20.51 -0.10
C GLU A 392 -14.65 -20.58 -1.63
N ALA A 393 -13.64 -20.02 -2.26
CA ALA A 393 -13.46 -20.11 -3.71
C ALA A 393 -13.27 -21.56 -4.19
N ALA A 394 -12.52 -22.35 -3.41
CA ALA A 394 -12.33 -23.77 -3.70
C ALA A 394 -13.60 -24.61 -3.44
N GLN A 395 -14.44 -24.22 -2.48
CA GLN A 395 -15.70 -24.92 -2.16
C GLN A 395 -16.84 -24.56 -3.13
N LEU A 396 -16.82 -23.37 -3.72
CA LEU A 396 -17.84 -22.88 -4.64
C LEU A 396 -17.63 -23.37 -6.07
N GLY A 397 -16.54 -24.13 -6.36
CA GLY A 397 -16.24 -24.62 -7.70
C GLY A 397 -16.11 -23.46 -8.72
N ILE A 398 -15.79 -22.24 -8.26
CA ILE A 398 -15.51 -21.10 -9.13
C ILE A 398 -14.06 -21.25 -9.64
N ASP A 399 -13.77 -22.42 -10.16
CA ASP A 399 -12.78 -22.57 -11.21
C ASP A 399 -13.52 -22.09 -12.47
N ASP A 400 -13.10 -20.94 -13.00
CA ASP A 400 -13.51 -20.47 -14.32
C ASP A 400 -13.15 -21.56 -15.34
N GLU A 401 -14.01 -22.57 -15.50
CA GLU A 401 -14.04 -23.33 -16.72
C GLU A 401 -14.42 -22.30 -17.81
N PRO A 402 -13.56 -22.05 -18.79
CA PRO A 402 -13.96 -21.26 -19.92
C PRO A 402 -15.21 -21.95 -20.46
N SER A 403 -16.35 -21.23 -20.43
CA SER A 403 -17.59 -21.72 -21.02
C SER A 403 -17.25 -22.28 -22.40
N ALA A 404 -17.29 -23.61 -22.52
CA ALA A 404 -17.12 -24.26 -23.80
C ALA A 404 -18.10 -23.61 -24.77
N PRO A 405 -17.69 -23.26 -25.97
CA PRO A 405 -18.61 -22.75 -26.96
C PRO A 405 -19.78 -23.72 -27.07
N PRO A 406 -21.03 -23.23 -27.21
CA PRO A 406 -22.19 -24.09 -27.34
C PRO A 406 -21.88 -25.13 -28.41
N ARG A 407 -21.95 -26.40 -28.04
CA ARG A 407 -21.90 -27.49 -29.02
C ARG A 407 -23.09 -27.28 -29.91
N ASP A 408 -22.85 -27.00 -31.20
CA ASP A 408 -23.87 -27.07 -32.21
C ASP A 408 -24.50 -28.45 -32.11
N GLU A 409 -25.74 -28.52 -31.66
CA GLU A 409 -26.52 -29.74 -31.72
C GLU A 409 -26.65 -30.13 -33.21
N PRO A 410 -26.32 -31.36 -33.59
CA PRO A 410 -26.55 -31.78 -34.93
C PRO A 410 -28.07 -31.75 -35.15
N THR A 411 -28.51 -30.90 -36.05
CA THR A 411 -29.88 -30.91 -36.56
C THR A 411 -30.11 -32.23 -37.29
N ASP A 412 -30.65 -33.23 -36.59
CA ASP A 412 -31.19 -34.45 -37.18
C ASP A 412 -32.43 -34.09 -38.02
N SER A 413 -32.18 -33.76 -39.26
CA SER A 413 -33.24 -33.73 -40.27
C SER A 413 -33.58 -35.17 -40.67
N ALA A 414 -34.47 -35.80 -39.92
CA ALA A 414 -35.10 -37.04 -40.33
C ALA A 414 -35.97 -36.80 -41.57
N VAL A 415 -35.43 -37.20 -42.69
CA VAL A 415 -36.22 -37.36 -43.95
C VAL A 415 -37.05 -38.61 -43.79
N ALA A 416 -38.39 -38.45 -43.73
CA ALA A 416 -39.32 -39.53 -43.79
C ALA A 416 -39.48 -40.00 -45.28
N PRO A 417 -39.49 -41.31 -45.57
CA PRO A 417 -39.72 -41.80 -46.94
C PRO A 417 -41.21 -41.73 -47.30
N ALA A 418 -41.49 -41.18 -48.46
CA ALA A 418 -42.79 -41.21 -49.11
C ALA A 418 -43.14 -42.64 -49.47
N GLN A 419 -44.32 -43.17 -49.05
CA GLN A 419 -44.96 -44.33 -49.63
C GLN A 419 -45.82 -43.89 -50.79
N GLN A 420 -45.58 -44.55 -51.91
CA GLN A 420 -46.46 -44.52 -53.07
C GLN A 420 -47.63 -45.45 -52.81
N GLU A 421 -48.84 -45.00 -53.17
CA GLU A 421 -49.78 -45.63 -54.07
C GLU A 421 -50.56 -44.55 -54.80
#